data_72f63b40d6c6dc4becefd8a2f3db2548
#
_entry.id   72f63b40d6c6dc4becefd8a2f3db2548
#
_cell.length_a   1.000
_cell.length_b   1.000
_cell.length_c   1.000
_cell.angle_alpha   90.00
_cell.angle_beta   90.00
_cell.angle_gamma   90.00
#
_symmetry.space_group_name_H-M   'P 1'
#
loop_
_entity.id
_entity.type
_entity.pdbx_description
1 polymer ?
#
loop_
_entity_poly.entity_id
_entity_poly.type
_entity_poly.pdbx_seq_one_letter_code
_entity_poly.pdbx_strand_id
1 'polypeptide(L)'
;METLSDKAKVVYAAFDMMGARGSENKTTSYAILDFISETEDLQDHDLLKEVSEQDFVDIIMDMNIKSVNTLIASLCRKGIMEKTEPVSIKIDGVRRSLRQYFIK
;
A
#
# COMPACT_ATOMS: atom_id res chain seq x y z
N MET A 1 11.48 -13.55 5.97
CA MET A 1 10.28 -12.68 5.98
C MET A 1 9.08 -13.49 6.42
N GLU A 2 8.26 -12.92 7.29
CA GLU A 2 7.01 -13.57 7.66
C GLU A 2 6.13 -13.80 6.44
N THR A 3 5.32 -14.85 6.50
CA THR A 3 4.37 -15.14 5.42
C THR A 3 3.28 -14.07 5.40
N LEU A 4 3.17 -13.36 4.29
CA LEU A 4 2.13 -12.36 4.09
C LEU A 4 0.97 -12.97 3.31
N SER A 5 -0.25 -12.48 3.58
CA SER A 5 -1.39 -12.82 2.73
C SER A 5 -1.19 -12.26 1.32
N ASP A 6 -1.89 -12.80 0.34
CA ASP A 6 -1.78 -12.30 -1.04
C ASP A 6 -2.16 -10.81 -1.13
N LYS A 7 -3.19 -10.39 -0.38
CA LYS A 7 -3.59 -8.99 -0.35
C LYS A 7 -2.49 -8.09 0.21
N ALA A 8 -1.83 -8.52 1.29
CA ALA A 8 -0.74 -7.78 1.89
C ALA A 8 0.47 -7.70 0.94
N LYS A 9 0.73 -8.76 0.19
CA LYS A 9 1.79 -8.77 -0.84
C LYS A 9 1.53 -7.72 -1.92
N VAL A 10 0.28 -7.57 -2.35
CA VAL A 10 -0.10 -6.57 -3.35
C VAL A 10 0.19 -5.16 -2.83
N VAL A 11 -0.20 -4.86 -1.61
CA VAL A 11 0.05 -3.55 -1.01
C VAL A 11 1.55 -3.30 -0.83
N TYR A 12 2.28 -4.27 -0.31
CA TYR A 12 3.73 -4.14 -0.14
C TYR A 12 4.43 -3.92 -1.50
N ALA A 13 4.06 -4.70 -2.51
CA ALA A 13 4.63 -4.56 -3.85
C ALA A 13 4.39 -3.17 -4.43
N ALA A 14 3.21 -2.59 -4.19
CA ALA A 14 2.90 -1.25 -4.64
C ALA A 14 3.82 -0.21 -3.97
N PHE A 15 4.03 -0.30 -2.66
CA PHE A 15 4.97 0.58 -1.96
C PHE A 15 6.39 0.43 -2.51
N ASP A 16 6.83 -0.80 -2.74
CA ASP A 16 8.17 -1.06 -3.25
C ASP A 16 8.36 -0.49 -4.66
N MET A 17 7.40 -0.70 -5.55
CA MET A 17 7.47 -0.20 -6.93
C MET A 17 7.39 1.33 -7.01
N MET A 18 6.70 1.97 -6.07
CA MET A 18 6.68 3.43 -5.97
C MET A 18 7.97 4.00 -5.38
N GLY A 19 8.86 3.15 -4.87
CA GLY A 19 10.07 3.60 -4.22
C GLY A 19 9.85 4.15 -2.81
N ALA A 20 8.75 3.77 -2.16
CA ALA A 20 8.39 4.27 -0.84
C ALA A 20 9.17 3.55 0.28
N ARG A 21 10.48 3.60 0.19
CA ARG A 21 11.40 3.07 1.20
C ARG A 21 12.11 4.20 1.91
N GLY A 22 12.16 4.09 3.24
CA GLY A 22 12.79 5.10 4.09
C GLY A 22 11.92 6.33 4.26
N SER A 23 12.19 7.08 5.32
CA SER A 23 11.36 8.22 5.73
C SER A 23 11.33 9.37 4.71
N GLU A 24 12.30 9.42 3.80
CA GLU A 24 12.36 10.45 2.77
C GLU A 24 11.40 10.18 1.59
N ASN A 25 10.93 8.95 1.46
CA ASN A 25 10.10 8.52 0.34
C ASN A 25 8.71 8.06 0.78
N LYS A 26 8.22 8.60 1.87
CA LYS A 26 6.92 8.27 2.43
C LYS A 26 5.78 8.67 1.49
N THR A 27 4.68 7.91 1.54
CA THR A 27 3.51 8.15 0.71
C THR A 27 2.22 7.86 1.48
N THR A 28 1.09 8.25 0.91
CA THR A 28 -0.22 8.07 1.54
C THR A 28 -0.90 6.80 1.05
N SER A 29 -1.90 6.31 1.80
CA SER A 29 -2.71 5.17 1.38
C SER A 29 -3.51 5.48 0.11
N TYR A 30 -3.91 6.74 -0.09
CA TYR A 30 -4.61 7.15 -1.30
C TYR A 30 -3.73 7.03 -2.54
N ALA A 31 -2.46 7.46 -2.44
CA ALA A 31 -1.51 7.33 -3.54
C ALA A 31 -1.24 5.86 -3.88
N ILE A 32 -1.17 5.01 -2.87
CA ILE A 32 -0.99 3.57 -3.06
C ILE A 32 -2.20 2.96 -3.77
N LEU A 33 -3.40 3.32 -3.36
CA LEU A 33 -4.62 2.82 -4.01
C LEU A 33 -4.68 3.23 -5.48
N ASP A 34 -4.37 4.49 -5.78
CA ASP A 34 -4.30 4.97 -7.16
C ASP A 34 -3.26 4.20 -7.97
N PHE A 35 -2.08 3.98 -7.39
CA PHE A 35 -1.02 3.22 -8.04
C PHE A 35 -1.47 1.79 -8.37
N ILE A 36 -2.10 1.10 -7.42
CA ILE A 36 -2.62 -0.25 -7.61
C ILE A 36 -3.64 -0.28 -8.75
N SER A 37 -4.51 0.73 -8.82
CA SER A 37 -5.58 0.80 -9.83
C SER A 37 -5.06 1.11 -11.23
N GLU A 38 -3.93 1.82 -11.34
CA GLU A 38 -3.45 2.34 -12.63
C GLU A 38 -2.25 1.58 -13.19
N THR A 39 -1.52 0.84 -12.36
CA THR A 39 -0.26 0.21 -12.78
C THR A 39 -0.51 -1.19 -13.35
N GLU A 40 -0.12 -1.39 -14.61
CA GLU A 40 -0.25 -2.68 -15.30
C GLU A 40 0.85 -3.68 -14.89
N ASP A 41 1.99 -3.18 -14.45
CA ASP A 41 3.18 -4.00 -14.18
C ASP A 41 3.26 -4.55 -12.75
N LEU A 42 2.26 -4.26 -11.91
CA LEU A 42 2.31 -4.65 -10.50
C LEU A 42 2.44 -6.16 -10.33
N GLN A 43 1.75 -6.93 -11.17
CA GLN A 43 1.77 -8.40 -11.10
C GLN A 43 3.16 -8.98 -11.42
N ASP A 44 4.02 -8.22 -12.09
CA ASP A 44 5.37 -8.66 -12.43
C ASP A 44 6.33 -8.59 -11.24
N HIS A 45 5.90 -8.00 -10.12
CA HIS A 45 6.71 -7.94 -8.91
C HIS A 45 7.01 -9.34 -8.38
N ASP A 46 8.24 -9.56 -7.89
CA ASP A 46 8.70 -10.87 -7.41
C ASP A 46 7.78 -11.50 -6.37
N LEU A 47 7.22 -10.69 -5.48
CA LEU A 47 6.31 -11.20 -4.44
C LEU A 47 5.00 -11.75 -4.99
N LEU A 48 4.62 -11.34 -6.19
CA LEU A 48 3.34 -11.70 -6.80
C LEU A 48 3.45 -12.80 -7.85
N LYS A 49 4.66 -13.34 -8.07
CA LYS A 49 4.86 -14.38 -9.08
C LYS A 49 4.08 -15.65 -8.82
N GLU A 50 3.83 -15.98 -7.56
CA GLU A 50 3.09 -17.18 -7.17
C GLU A 50 1.58 -16.92 -7.05
N VAL A 51 1.15 -15.68 -7.15
CA VAL A 51 -0.27 -15.32 -7.14
C VAL A 51 -0.81 -15.51 -8.56
N SER A 52 -1.88 -16.28 -8.71
CA SER A 52 -2.47 -16.50 -10.04
C SER A 52 -3.05 -15.20 -10.59
N GLU A 53 -3.14 -15.10 -11.92
CA GLU A 53 -3.72 -13.94 -12.58
C GLU A 53 -5.15 -13.67 -12.10
N GLN A 54 -5.95 -14.73 -11.96
CA GLN A 54 -7.33 -14.61 -11.49
C GLN A 54 -7.40 -14.08 -10.05
N ASP A 55 -6.57 -14.62 -9.16
CA ASP A 55 -6.52 -14.17 -7.77
C ASP A 55 -6.08 -12.70 -7.69
N PHE A 56 -5.09 -12.33 -8.50
CA PHE A 56 -4.62 -10.96 -8.57
C PHE A 56 -5.74 -10.00 -9.00
N VAL A 57 -6.46 -10.33 -10.05
CA VAL A 57 -7.59 -9.53 -10.54
C VAL A 57 -8.66 -9.39 -9.46
N ASP A 58 -9.01 -10.49 -8.79
CA ASP A 58 -10.03 -10.47 -7.73
C ASP A 58 -9.60 -9.56 -6.58
N ILE A 59 -8.32 -9.61 -6.19
CA ILE A 59 -7.78 -8.75 -5.14
C ILE A 59 -7.87 -7.28 -5.53
N ILE A 60 -7.46 -6.95 -6.76
CA ILE A 60 -7.48 -5.57 -7.25
C ILE A 60 -8.91 -5.03 -7.29
N MET A 61 -9.87 -5.82 -7.75
CA MET A 61 -11.26 -5.40 -7.85
C MET A 61 -11.91 -5.14 -6.50
N ASP A 62 -11.48 -5.85 -5.46
CA ASP A 62 -11.99 -5.68 -4.10
C ASP A 62 -11.25 -4.61 -3.30
N MET A 63 -10.16 -4.08 -3.84
CA MET A 63 -9.31 -3.14 -3.11
C MET A 63 -9.98 -1.77 -3.04
N ASN A 64 -10.05 -1.22 -1.82
CA ASN A 64 -10.56 0.13 -1.58
C ASN A 64 -9.71 0.77 -0.46
N ILE A 65 -9.96 2.05 -0.17
CA ILE A 65 -9.14 2.78 0.81
C ILE A 65 -9.20 2.12 2.20
N LYS A 66 -10.33 1.60 2.58
CA LYS A 66 -10.49 0.92 3.88
C LYS A 66 -9.64 -0.35 3.95
N SER A 67 -9.68 -1.18 2.91
CA SER A 67 -8.86 -2.40 2.88
C SER A 67 -7.38 -2.09 2.80
N VAL A 68 -6.99 -1.08 2.01
CA VAL A 68 -5.60 -0.62 1.95
C VAL A 68 -5.11 -0.19 3.34
N ASN A 69 -5.89 0.65 4.03
CA ASN A 69 -5.51 1.10 5.38
C ASN A 69 -5.38 -0.06 6.36
N THR A 70 -6.27 -1.04 6.30
CA THR A 70 -6.22 -2.22 7.16
C THR A 70 -4.96 -3.05 6.89
N LEU A 71 -4.60 -3.24 5.62
CA LEU A 71 -3.41 -3.98 5.25
C LEU A 71 -2.13 -3.25 5.64
N ILE A 72 -2.09 -1.94 5.46
CA ILE A 72 -0.95 -1.11 5.90
C ILE A 72 -0.78 -1.20 7.41
N ALA A 73 -1.86 -1.10 8.17
CA ALA A 73 -1.81 -1.23 9.63
C ALA A 73 -1.23 -2.58 10.06
N SER A 74 -1.61 -3.66 9.37
CA SER A 74 -1.05 -4.98 9.62
C SER A 74 0.45 -5.03 9.35
N LEU A 75 0.90 -4.46 8.22
CA LEU A 75 2.32 -4.41 7.87
C LEU A 75 3.13 -3.57 8.88
N CYS A 76 2.55 -2.49 9.40
CA CYS A 76 3.18 -1.69 10.45
C CYS A 76 3.31 -2.48 11.76
N ARG A 77 2.27 -3.22 12.15
CA ARG A 77 2.32 -4.07 13.35
C ARG A 77 3.38 -5.16 13.26
N LYS A 78 3.64 -5.67 12.06
CA LYS A 78 4.68 -6.68 11.82
C LYS A 78 6.08 -6.08 11.75
N GLY A 79 6.22 -4.78 11.84
CA GLY A 79 7.51 -4.11 11.77
C GLY A 79 8.09 -3.99 10.37
N ILE A 80 7.33 -4.32 9.34
CA ILE A 80 7.77 -4.25 7.93
C ILE A 80 7.71 -2.81 7.42
N MET A 81 6.71 -2.05 7.89
CA MET A 81 6.50 -0.67 7.48
C MET A 81 6.41 0.24 8.70
N GLU A 82 6.59 1.53 8.48
CA GLU A 82 6.40 2.56 9.50
C GLU A 82 5.37 3.58 9.02
N LYS A 83 4.71 4.18 10.01
CA LYS A 83 3.77 5.28 9.79
C LYS A 83 4.32 6.56 10.42
N THR A 84 3.96 7.70 9.84
CA THR A 84 4.33 9.01 10.38
C THR A 84 3.23 9.54 11.29
N GLU A 85 3.53 10.63 12.00
CA GLU A 85 2.50 11.38 12.72
C GLU A 85 1.48 11.95 11.71
N PRO A 86 0.21 12.07 12.10
CA PRO A 86 -0.81 12.65 11.22
C PRO A 86 -0.47 14.10 10.87
N VAL A 87 -0.66 14.43 9.60
CA VAL A 87 -0.51 15.80 9.12
C VAL A 87 -1.88 16.32 8.73
N SER A 88 -2.24 17.51 9.23
CA SER A 88 -3.49 18.15 8.89
C SER A 88 -3.34 18.88 7.55
N ILE A 89 -4.13 18.49 6.57
CA ILE A 89 -4.14 19.15 5.26
C ILE A 89 -5.57 19.55 4.92
N LYS A 90 -5.69 20.57 4.04
CA LYS A 90 -6.97 21.07 3.57
C LYS A 90 -7.22 20.54 2.17
N ILE A 91 -8.29 19.76 1.99
CA ILE A 91 -8.70 19.24 0.68
C ILE A 91 -10.12 19.74 0.44
N ASP A 92 -10.33 20.49 -0.65
CA ASP A 92 -11.62 21.05 -1.01
C ASP A 92 -12.28 21.85 0.13
N GLY A 93 -11.47 22.60 0.88
CA GLY A 93 -11.94 23.40 2.01
C GLY A 93 -12.18 22.63 3.30
N VAL A 94 -12.01 21.33 3.28
CA VAL A 94 -12.21 20.46 4.47
C VAL A 94 -10.85 20.05 5.02
N ARG A 95 -10.67 20.20 6.32
CA ARG A 95 -9.46 19.71 7.00
C ARG A 95 -9.52 18.20 7.17
N ARG A 96 -8.45 17.54 6.73
CA ARG A 96 -8.29 16.10 6.92
C ARG A 96 -6.95 15.82 7.56
N SER A 97 -6.93 14.80 8.41
CA SER A 97 -5.71 14.30 9.01
C SER A 97 -5.24 13.10 8.19
N LEU A 98 -4.03 13.18 7.62
CA LEU A 98 -3.46 12.10 6.83
C LEU A 98 -2.13 11.66 7.41
N ARG A 99 -1.92 10.36 7.45
CA ARG A 99 -0.62 9.76 7.75
C ARG A 99 0.05 9.32 6.48
N GLN A 100 1.37 9.30 6.54
CA GLN A 100 2.18 8.76 5.46
C GLN A 100 2.89 7.51 5.94
N TYR A 101 3.26 6.66 5.01
CA TYR A 101 3.80 5.33 5.29
C TYR A 101 4.99 5.05 4.40
N PHE A 102 5.89 4.18 4.87
CA PHE A 102 7.05 3.77 4.08
C PHE A 102 7.54 2.41 4.56
N ILE A 103 8.22 1.70 3.67
CA ILE A 103 8.91 0.45 3.98
C ILE A 103 10.21 0.80 4.72
N LYS A 104 10.46 0.12 5.81
CA LYS A 104 11.71 0.31 6.56
C LYS A 104 12.94 -0.06 5.76
#